data_6dc92d36b40a03908d58b975c231237c
#
_entry.id   6dc92d36b40a03908d58b975c231237c
#
_cell.length_a   1.000
_cell.length_b   1.000
_cell.length_c   1.000
_cell.angle_alpha   90.00
_cell.angle_beta   90.00
_cell.angle_gamma   90.00
#
_symmetry.space_group_name_H-M   'P 1'
#
loop_
_entity.id
_entity.type
_entity.pdbx_description
1 polymer ?
#
loop_
_entity_poly.entity_id
_entity_poly.type
_entity_poly.pdbx_seq_one_letter_code
_entity_poly.pdbx_strand_id
1 'polypeptide(L)'
;MTAALLSMVSLVAPAAVYAAPQTDTETQEVTSASAFEMSTAYPGISVKPGETTTFDLDFINQTGSGQDAALSIKDLPDGWDGYFRGNGGQINKVHIQSSKDVSEGLATLSLTVPEGTAEGDYNVTVEAVTDDGETSDVTLTLNVSEEENGASTFTAEYAEQQAASGTAFSFDTTLVNNKGTEQSFSLSAEAPEGWQSCESSAAGLSHGIPQWT
;
A
#
# COMPACT_ATOMS: atom_id res chain seq x y z
N MET A 1 46.01 82.01 11.00
CA MET A 1 44.68 82.12 10.39
C MET A 1 43.85 80.96 10.84
N THR A 2 43.03 81.23 11.81
CA THR A 2 42.35 80.29 12.69
C THR A 2 40.96 79.88 12.14
N ALA A 3 40.76 78.64 11.92
CA ALA A 3 39.46 78.08 11.58
C ALA A 3 38.79 77.46 12.81
N ALA A 4 37.61 77.97 13.17
CA ALA A 4 36.84 77.51 14.31
C ALA A 4 36.00 76.28 13.92
N LEU A 5 36.10 75.21 14.69
CA LEU A 5 35.25 74.03 14.62
C LEU A 5 34.04 74.23 15.51
N LEU A 6 32.86 74.24 14.89
CA LEU A 6 31.55 74.24 15.59
C LEU A 6 31.09 72.79 15.66
N SER A 7 31.06 72.22 16.86
CA SER A 7 30.53 70.91 17.11
C SER A 7 29.00 71.00 17.34
N MET A 8 28.21 70.37 16.43
CA MET A 8 26.80 70.15 16.63
C MET A 8 26.57 68.77 17.22
N VAL A 9 26.07 68.71 18.44
CA VAL A 9 25.57 67.50 19.08
C VAL A 9 24.13 67.28 18.62
N SER A 10 23.90 66.28 17.79
CA SER A 10 22.56 65.81 17.43
C SER A 10 22.07 64.79 18.42
N LEU A 11 21.02 65.13 19.13
CA LEU A 11 20.30 64.21 20.01
C LEU A 11 19.45 63.32 19.13
N VAL A 12 19.75 62.04 19.04
CA VAL A 12 18.94 61.00 18.39
C VAL A 12 18.00 60.42 19.42
N ALA A 13 16.70 60.67 19.30
CA ALA A 13 15.67 59.97 20.06
C ALA A 13 15.48 58.55 19.50
N PRO A 14 15.33 57.52 20.34
CA PRO A 14 15.00 56.18 19.83
C PRO A 14 13.54 56.16 19.34
N ALA A 15 13.35 56.00 18.03
CA ALA A 15 12.04 55.65 17.49
C ALA A 15 11.72 54.18 17.86
N ALA A 16 10.69 54.00 18.66
CA ALA A 16 10.10 52.70 18.87
C ALA A 16 9.51 52.19 17.56
N VAL A 17 10.16 51.22 16.95
CA VAL A 17 9.62 50.49 15.80
C VAL A 17 8.57 49.55 16.35
N TYR A 18 7.30 49.92 16.20
CA TYR A 18 6.22 48.95 16.32
C TYR A 18 6.30 48.00 15.14
N ALA A 19 6.78 46.77 15.38
CA ALA A 19 6.65 45.65 14.44
C ALA A 19 5.15 45.39 14.28
N ALA A 20 4.60 45.71 13.11
CA ALA A 20 3.30 45.22 12.69
C ALA A 20 3.39 43.67 12.61
N PRO A 21 2.35 42.92 13.05
CA PRO A 21 2.33 41.48 12.83
C PRO A 21 2.41 41.24 11.33
N GLN A 22 3.50 40.57 10.91
CA GLN A 22 3.54 40.00 9.57
C GLN A 22 2.52 38.86 9.59
N THR A 23 1.43 39.09 8.89
CA THR A 23 0.54 38.05 8.48
C THR A 23 1.34 37.25 7.45
N ASP A 24 1.94 36.16 7.86
CA ASP A 24 2.41 35.11 6.96
C ASP A 24 1.14 34.63 6.23
N THR A 25 0.91 35.17 5.08
CA THR A 25 0.00 34.59 4.10
C THR A 25 0.75 33.34 3.61
N GLU A 26 0.60 32.23 4.32
CA GLU A 26 0.80 30.94 3.69
C GLU A 26 -0.05 30.94 2.43
N THR A 27 0.60 31.11 1.30
CA THR A 27 0.00 30.79 0.02
C THR A 27 -0.16 29.28 0.05
N GLN A 28 -1.31 28.82 0.54
CA GLN A 28 -1.75 27.47 0.26
C GLN A 28 -1.83 27.43 -1.27
N GLU A 29 -0.89 26.73 -1.88
CA GLU A 29 -1.07 26.24 -3.23
C GLU A 29 -2.34 25.40 -3.18
N VAL A 30 -3.43 25.99 -3.61
CA VAL A 30 -4.65 25.25 -3.94
C VAL A 30 -4.22 24.44 -5.16
N THR A 31 -3.76 23.21 -4.92
CA THR A 31 -3.62 22.24 -5.99
C THR A 31 -5.02 22.12 -6.56
N SER A 32 -5.25 22.74 -7.71
CA SER A 32 -6.50 22.59 -8.44
C SER A 32 -6.64 21.10 -8.69
N ALA A 33 -7.66 20.48 -8.10
CA ALA A 33 -7.99 19.11 -8.42
C ALA A 33 -8.11 19.02 -9.95
N SER A 34 -7.40 18.06 -10.56
CA SER A 34 -7.48 17.85 -12.00
C SER A 34 -8.94 17.56 -12.36
N ALA A 35 -9.42 18.17 -13.45
CA ALA A 35 -10.77 17.91 -13.93
C ALA A 35 -10.91 16.48 -14.50
N PHE A 36 -9.79 15.83 -14.79
CA PHE A 36 -9.69 14.45 -15.21
C PHE A 36 -8.71 13.71 -14.30
N GLU A 37 -9.13 12.57 -13.73
CA GLU A 37 -8.33 11.77 -12.84
C GLU A 37 -8.61 10.27 -13.07
N MET A 38 -7.55 9.47 -13.07
CA MET A 38 -7.60 8.01 -13.01
C MET A 38 -7.10 7.54 -11.65
N SER A 39 -7.75 6.57 -11.06
CA SER A 39 -7.41 6.01 -9.75
C SER A 39 -7.65 4.51 -9.71
N THR A 40 -7.25 3.89 -8.61
CA THR A 40 -7.59 2.49 -8.28
C THR A 40 -7.80 2.37 -6.78
N ALA A 41 -8.72 1.50 -6.37
CA ALA A 41 -9.00 1.26 -4.96
C ALA A 41 -7.82 0.60 -4.22
N TYR A 42 -7.03 -0.20 -4.92
CA TYR A 42 -5.92 -0.97 -4.34
C TYR A 42 -4.63 -0.76 -5.13
N PRO A 43 -3.88 0.32 -4.88
CA PRO A 43 -2.64 0.60 -5.60
C PRO A 43 -1.46 -0.29 -5.21
N GLY A 44 -1.60 -1.10 -4.14
CA GLY A 44 -0.56 -2.01 -3.67
C GLY A 44 -1.12 -3.39 -3.36
N ILE A 45 -0.47 -4.43 -3.90
CA ILE A 45 -0.84 -5.83 -3.65
C ILE A 45 0.40 -6.70 -3.54
N SER A 46 0.24 -7.88 -2.95
CA SER A 46 1.25 -8.95 -3.00
C SER A 46 0.86 -10.00 -4.03
N VAL A 47 1.86 -10.50 -4.74
CA VAL A 47 1.69 -11.43 -5.86
C VAL A 47 2.85 -12.42 -5.89
N LYS A 48 2.61 -13.65 -6.37
CA LYS A 48 3.68 -14.65 -6.54
C LYS A 48 4.32 -14.57 -7.92
N PRO A 49 5.60 -14.96 -8.05
CA PRO A 49 6.18 -15.21 -9.37
C PRO A 49 5.32 -16.18 -10.19
N GLY A 50 5.14 -15.89 -11.48
CA GLY A 50 4.30 -16.68 -12.39
C GLY A 50 2.81 -16.37 -12.32
N GLU A 51 2.36 -15.50 -11.42
CA GLU A 51 0.95 -15.18 -11.23
C GLU A 51 0.50 -14.01 -12.13
N THR A 52 -0.78 -14.03 -12.50
CA THR A 52 -1.46 -12.91 -13.16
C THR A 52 -2.40 -12.24 -12.17
N THR A 53 -2.27 -10.94 -12.04
CA THR A 53 -3.12 -10.12 -11.17
C THR A 53 -3.85 -9.03 -11.95
N THR A 54 -4.89 -8.44 -11.33
CA THR A 54 -5.69 -7.41 -11.98
C THR A 54 -5.93 -6.22 -11.07
N PHE A 55 -6.01 -5.04 -11.68
CA PHE A 55 -6.35 -3.77 -11.02
C PHE A 55 -7.52 -3.14 -11.74
N ASP A 56 -8.58 -2.84 -11.02
CA ASP A 56 -9.68 -2.05 -11.56
C ASP A 56 -9.30 -0.58 -11.55
N LEU A 57 -9.54 0.09 -12.67
CA LEU A 57 -9.25 1.49 -12.89
C LEU A 57 -10.55 2.28 -12.89
N ASP A 58 -10.59 3.29 -12.05
CA ASP A 58 -11.70 4.20 -11.84
C ASP A 58 -11.35 5.56 -12.43
N PHE A 59 -12.35 6.26 -12.95
CA PHE A 59 -12.14 7.55 -13.62
C PHE A 59 -13.11 8.61 -13.11
N ILE A 60 -12.60 9.83 -12.98
CA ILE A 60 -13.39 11.04 -12.77
C ILE A 60 -13.18 11.97 -13.96
N ASN A 61 -14.26 12.46 -14.55
CA ASN A 61 -14.22 13.43 -15.61
C ASN A 61 -15.19 14.59 -15.30
N GLN A 62 -14.65 15.71 -14.87
CA GLN A 62 -15.39 16.94 -14.54
C GLN A 62 -15.10 18.06 -15.55
N THR A 63 -14.62 17.73 -16.75
CA THR A 63 -14.30 18.73 -17.80
C THR A 63 -15.52 19.40 -18.42
N GLY A 64 -16.72 18.86 -18.18
CA GLY A 64 -17.98 19.39 -18.71
C GLY A 64 -18.42 18.70 -20.04
N SER A 65 -17.58 17.86 -20.62
CA SER A 65 -17.88 17.05 -21.80
C SER A 65 -17.36 15.62 -21.63
N GLY A 66 -17.97 14.65 -22.34
CA GLY A 66 -17.43 13.29 -22.41
C GLY A 66 -16.04 13.30 -23.01
N GLN A 67 -15.12 12.49 -22.49
CA GLN A 67 -13.73 12.36 -22.92
C GLN A 67 -13.42 10.93 -23.31
N ASP A 68 -12.67 10.77 -24.38
CA ASP A 68 -12.03 9.50 -24.72
C ASP A 68 -10.59 9.54 -24.22
N ALA A 69 -10.19 8.59 -23.39
CA ALA A 69 -8.84 8.50 -22.86
C ALA A 69 -8.11 7.25 -23.39
N ALA A 70 -6.94 7.45 -23.96
CA ALA A 70 -6.02 6.38 -24.34
C ALA A 70 -5.29 5.89 -23.08
N LEU A 71 -5.22 4.56 -22.92
CA LEU A 71 -4.55 3.90 -21.81
C LEU A 71 -3.22 3.34 -22.25
N SER A 72 -2.17 3.56 -21.48
CA SER A 72 -0.83 3.03 -21.69
C SER A 72 -0.15 2.63 -20.40
N ILE A 73 0.74 1.64 -20.47
CA ILE A 73 1.64 1.30 -19.38
C ILE A 73 2.97 1.98 -19.68
N LYS A 74 3.37 2.96 -18.84
CA LYS A 74 4.60 3.74 -19.04
C LYS A 74 5.82 3.01 -18.55
N ASP A 75 5.74 2.50 -17.33
CA ASP A 75 6.84 1.77 -16.71
C ASP A 75 6.35 0.38 -16.37
N LEU A 76 6.94 -0.61 -17.03
CA LEU A 76 6.70 -2.02 -16.78
C LEU A 76 8.06 -2.68 -16.55
N PRO A 77 8.25 -3.46 -15.48
CA PRO A 77 9.50 -4.17 -15.25
C PRO A 77 9.84 -5.12 -16.40
N ASP A 78 11.13 -5.32 -16.64
CA ASP A 78 11.63 -6.16 -17.73
C ASP A 78 11.06 -7.60 -17.64
N GLY A 79 10.54 -8.07 -18.76
CA GLY A 79 9.98 -9.41 -18.89
C GLY A 79 8.55 -9.57 -18.41
N TRP A 80 7.96 -8.53 -17.79
CA TRP A 80 6.55 -8.54 -17.40
C TRP A 80 5.66 -8.30 -18.62
N ASP A 81 4.43 -8.77 -18.55
CA ASP A 81 3.40 -8.52 -19.56
C ASP A 81 2.18 -7.87 -18.94
N GLY A 82 1.59 -6.93 -19.69
CA GLY A 82 0.42 -6.21 -19.19
C GLY A 82 -0.47 -5.71 -20.32
N TYR A 83 -1.78 -5.73 -20.07
CA TYR A 83 -2.77 -5.23 -21.01
C TYR A 83 -4.04 -4.77 -20.30
N PHE A 84 -4.78 -3.87 -20.95
CA PHE A 84 -6.06 -3.39 -20.43
C PHE A 84 -7.22 -4.22 -21.00
N ARG A 85 -8.23 -4.44 -20.17
CA ARG A 85 -9.47 -5.14 -20.49
C ARG A 85 -10.67 -4.26 -20.21
N GLY A 86 -11.72 -4.43 -21.01
CA GLY A 86 -13.02 -3.82 -20.81
C GLY A 86 -14.05 -4.51 -21.69
N ASN A 87 -15.29 -4.59 -21.23
CA ASN A 87 -16.39 -5.22 -21.98
C ASN A 87 -16.04 -6.62 -22.55
N GLY A 88 -15.28 -7.41 -21.78
CA GLY A 88 -14.92 -8.79 -22.14
C GLY A 88 -13.78 -8.93 -23.15
N GLY A 89 -13.13 -7.84 -23.62
CA GLY A 89 -12.03 -7.84 -24.55
C GLY A 89 -10.84 -7.01 -24.11
N GLN A 90 -9.74 -7.09 -24.87
CA GLN A 90 -8.62 -6.18 -24.70
C GLN A 90 -8.98 -4.81 -25.29
N ILE A 91 -8.64 -3.75 -24.57
CA ILE A 91 -8.90 -2.36 -24.95
C ILE A 91 -7.62 -1.53 -24.85
N ASN A 92 -7.59 -0.39 -25.50
CA ASN A 92 -6.53 0.62 -25.39
C ASN A 92 -7.10 2.04 -25.19
N LYS A 93 -8.43 2.17 -25.14
CA LYS A 93 -9.12 3.45 -24.96
C LYS A 93 -10.43 3.23 -24.22
N VAL A 94 -10.83 4.19 -23.42
CA VAL A 94 -12.10 4.21 -22.70
C VAL A 94 -12.83 5.52 -22.95
N HIS A 95 -14.17 5.48 -22.95
CA HIS A 95 -15.01 6.68 -22.99
C HIS A 95 -15.53 6.98 -21.60
N ILE A 96 -15.23 8.17 -21.08
CA ILE A 96 -15.60 8.61 -19.75
C ILE A 96 -16.62 9.77 -19.87
N GLN A 97 -17.83 9.54 -19.42
CA GLN A 97 -18.86 10.59 -19.37
C GLN A 97 -18.45 11.70 -18.40
N SER A 98 -18.81 12.94 -18.73
CA SER A 98 -18.63 14.03 -17.77
C SER A 98 -19.62 13.87 -16.62
N SER A 99 -19.10 13.65 -15.41
CA SER A 99 -19.88 13.46 -14.18
C SER A 99 -19.08 13.94 -12.98
N LYS A 100 -19.79 14.25 -11.89
CA LYS A 100 -19.18 14.46 -10.58
C LYS A 100 -18.93 13.14 -9.86
N ASP A 101 -19.56 12.07 -10.33
CA ASP A 101 -19.45 10.74 -9.76
C ASP A 101 -18.29 10.00 -10.45
N VAL A 102 -17.66 9.10 -9.69
CA VAL A 102 -16.60 8.22 -10.17
C VAL A 102 -17.22 7.18 -11.13
N SER A 103 -16.56 6.96 -12.26
CA SER A 103 -16.85 5.83 -13.15
C SER A 103 -16.00 4.64 -12.70
N GLU A 104 -16.59 3.79 -11.87
CA GLU A 104 -15.89 2.66 -11.24
C GLU A 104 -15.67 1.52 -12.25
N GLY A 105 -14.47 0.90 -12.19
CA GLY A 105 -14.14 -0.32 -12.92
C GLY A 105 -14.32 -0.23 -14.44
N LEU A 106 -14.17 0.95 -15.02
CA LEU A 106 -14.39 1.16 -16.46
C LEU A 106 -13.36 0.40 -17.32
N ALA A 107 -12.18 0.23 -16.80
CA ALA A 107 -11.12 -0.60 -17.36
C ALA A 107 -10.46 -1.42 -16.26
N THR A 108 -9.93 -2.58 -16.61
CA THR A 108 -9.14 -3.44 -15.74
C THR A 108 -7.76 -3.62 -16.37
N LEU A 109 -6.70 -3.31 -15.63
CA LEU A 109 -5.34 -3.67 -16.00
C LEU A 109 -5.07 -5.11 -15.57
N SER A 110 -4.59 -5.94 -16.48
CA SER A 110 -4.10 -7.30 -16.20
C SER A 110 -2.59 -7.30 -16.33
N LEU A 111 -1.89 -7.73 -15.26
CA LEU A 111 -0.43 -7.83 -15.22
C LEU A 111 -0.03 -9.28 -14.96
N THR A 112 0.95 -9.77 -15.70
CA THR A 112 1.54 -11.09 -15.49
C THR A 112 2.98 -10.93 -15.00
N VAL A 113 3.24 -11.47 -13.82
CA VAL A 113 4.58 -11.53 -13.22
C VAL A 113 5.28 -12.78 -13.74
N PRO A 114 6.47 -12.69 -14.36
CA PRO A 114 7.19 -13.87 -14.86
C PRO A 114 7.55 -14.85 -13.76
N GLU A 115 7.60 -16.15 -14.11
CA GLU A 115 8.23 -17.16 -13.25
C GLU A 115 9.70 -16.79 -12.97
N GLY A 116 10.14 -16.90 -11.74
CA GLY A 116 11.51 -16.58 -11.35
C GLY A 116 11.80 -15.09 -11.15
N THR A 117 10.78 -14.24 -11.14
CA THR A 117 10.92 -12.85 -10.67
C THR A 117 11.43 -12.87 -9.22
N ALA A 118 12.48 -12.11 -8.93
CA ALA A 118 13.04 -12.03 -7.58
C ALA A 118 12.03 -11.40 -6.60
N GLU A 119 12.09 -11.80 -5.34
CA GLU A 119 11.30 -11.16 -4.29
C GLU A 119 11.67 -9.69 -4.14
N GLY A 120 10.67 -8.84 -3.93
CA GLY A 120 10.84 -7.41 -3.76
C GLY A 120 9.65 -6.58 -4.22
N ASP A 121 9.78 -5.27 -4.11
CA ASP A 121 8.76 -4.33 -4.54
C ASP A 121 9.03 -3.85 -5.98
N TYR A 122 8.01 -3.95 -6.81
CA TYR A 122 8.02 -3.53 -8.20
C TYR A 122 6.95 -2.48 -8.45
N ASN A 123 7.31 -1.42 -9.15
CA ASN A 123 6.37 -0.38 -9.50
C ASN A 123 6.00 -0.48 -10.98
N VAL A 124 4.71 -0.31 -11.26
CA VAL A 124 4.14 -0.21 -12.61
C VAL A 124 3.39 1.10 -12.70
N THR A 125 3.72 1.94 -13.67
CA THR A 125 3.05 3.22 -13.89
C THR A 125 2.10 3.10 -15.09
N VAL A 126 0.85 3.44 -14.87
CA VAL A 126 -0.21 3.48 -15.87
C VAL A 126 -0.56 4.92 -16.16
N GLU A 127 -0.74 5.24 -17.43
CA GLU A 127 -1.14 6.58 -17.86
C GLU A 127 -2.45 6.52 -18.67
N ALA A 128 -3.30 7.49 -18.40
CA ALA A 128 -4.46 7.82 -19.23
C ALA A 128 -4.28 9.20 -19.84
N VAL A 129 -4.46 9.30 -21.16
CA VAL A 129 -4.34 10.57 -21.91
C VAL A 129 -5.63 10.82 -22.66
N THR A 130 -6.30 11.94 -22.38
CA THR A 130 -7.52 12.34 -23.07
C THR A 130 -7.22 12.88 -24.47
N ASP A 131 -8.22 12.91 -25.35
CA ASP A 131 -8.08 13.49 -26.70
C ASP A 131 -7.79 15.00 -26.65
N ASP A 132 -8.15 15.68 -25.54
CA ASP A 132 -7.83 17.11 -25.29
C ASP A 132 -6.41 17.30 -24.71
N GLY A 133 -5.69 16.21 -24.41
CA GLY A 133 -4.31 16.21 -23.93
C GLY A 133 -4.17 16.30 -22.42
N GLU A 134 -5.24 16.15 -21.63
CA GLU A 134 -5.13 15.98 -20.19
C GLU A 134 -4.57 14.61 -19.87
N THR A 135 -3.71 14.53 -18.86
CA THR A 135 -3.04 13.28 -18.44
C THR A 135 -3.29 12.97 -16.98
N SER A 136 -3.43 11.69 -16.67
CA SER A 136 -3.48 11.20 -15.30
C SER A 136 -2.68 9.89 -15.20
N ASP A 137 -1.80 9.82 -14.22
CA ASP A 137 -0.94 8.66 -13.97
C ASP A 137 -1.31 8.00 -12.63
N VAL A 138 -1.25 6.67 -12.59
CA VAL A 138 -1.36 5.87 -11.37
C VAL A 138 -0.15 4.97 -11.26
N THR A 139 0.52 4.99 -10.11
CA THR A 139 1.60 4.06 -9.80
C THR A 139 1.07 2.93 -8.93
N LEU A 140 1.28 1.70 -9.41
CA LEU A 140 0.92 0.46 -8.72
C LEU A 140 2.18 -0.14 -8.13
N THR A 141 2.11 -0.61 -6.89
CA THR A 141 3.21 -1.30 -6.23
C THR A 141 2.86 -2.77 -6.05
N LEU A 142 3.66 -3.66 -6.63
CA LEU A 142 3.50 -5.10 -6.48
C LEU A 142 4.64 -5.63 -5.61
N ASN A 143 4.29 -6.15 -4.44
CA ASN A 143 5.24 -6.89 -3.61
C ASN A 143 5.29 -8.34 -4.08
N VAL A 144 6.36 -8.70 -4.79
CA VAL A 144 6.58 -10.06 -5.26
C VAL A 144 7.18 -10.88 -4.12
N SER A 145 6.48 -11.93 -3.70
CA SER A 145 6.93 -12.85 -2.67
C SER A 145 6.37 -14.25 -2.92
N GLU A 146 7.18 -15.26 -2.75
CA GLU A 146 6.74 -16.66 -2.78
C GLU A 146 5.90 -17.01 -1.53
N GLU A 147 6.04 -16.22 -0.47
CA GLU A 147 5.25 -16.38 0.75
C GLU A 147 3.84 -15.81 0.56
N GLU A 148 2.82 -16.62 0.79
CA GLU A 148 1.46 -16.08 0.98
C GLU A 148 1.44 -15.17 2.20
N ASN A 149 0.85 -13.98 2.06
CA ASN A 149 0.72 -13.00 3.14
C ASN A 149 -0.22 -13.50 4.23
N GLY A 150 0.25 -14.41 5.03
CA GLY A 150 -0.45 -14.88 6.22
C GLY A 150 0.57 -15.29 7.25
N ALA A 151 0.70 -14.53 8.34
CA ALA A 151 1.39 -15.03 9.51
C ALA A 151 0.69 -16.31 9.97
N SER A 152 1.45 -17.41 10.12
CA SER A 152 0.91 -18.62 10.76
C SER A 152 0.38 -18.26 12.15
N THR A 153 -0.81 -18.75 12.49
CA THR A 153 -1.42 -18.47 13.78
C THR A 153 -1.34 -19.68 14.68
N PHE A 154 -1.00 -19.45 15.94
CA PHE A 154 -0.96 -20.47 16.99
C PHE A 154 -1.89 -20.03 18.10
N THR A 155 -2.92 -20.82 18.36
CA THR A 155 -3.96 -20.50 19.34
C THR A 155 -4.24 -21.68 20.25
N ALA A 156 -4.67 -21.41 21.48
CA ALA A 156 -5.19 -22.40 22.40
C ALA A 156 -6.66 -22.11 22.67
N GLU A 157 -7.50 -23.12 22.68
CA GLU A 157 -8.93 -22.98 22.97
C GLU A 157 -9.15 -22.45 24.39
N TYR A 158 -8.34 -22.92 25.35
CA TYR A 158 -8.34 -22.47 26.74
C TYR A 158 -6.90 -22.07 27.12
N ALA A 159 -6.67 -20.76 27.28
CA ALA A 159 -5.35 -20.25 27.65
C ALA A 159 -5.02 -20.43 29.16
N GLU A 160 -6.03 -20.67 29.98
CA GLU A 160 -5.87 -20.85 31.42
C GLU A 160 -6.68 -22.06 31.91
N GLN A 161 -6.07 -22.88 32.79
CA GLN A 161 -6.74 -23.99 33.47
C GLN A 161 -6.38 -23.97 34.95
N GLN A 162 -7.34 -24.34 35.79
CA GLN A 162 -7.15 -24.42 37.25
C GLN A 162 -7.54 -25.81 37.77
N ALA A 163 -6.65 -26.43 38.53
CA ALA A 163 -6.93 -27.72 39.16
C ALA A 163 -6.16 -27.88 40.48
N ALA A 164 -6.46 -28.95 41.20
CA ALA A 164 -5.78 -29.28 42.43
C ALA A 164 -4.32 -29.74 42.16
N SER A 165 -3.45 -29.58 43.17
CA SER A 165 -2.05 -30.04 43.08
C SER A 165 -1.99 -31.54 42.75
N GLY A 166 -1.10 -31.88 41.81
CA GLY A 166 -0.90 -33.27 41.33
C GLY A 166 -1.80 -33.67 40.17
N THR A 167 -2.62 -32.75 39.64
CA THR A 167 -3.46 -32.99 38.45
C THR A 167 -2.65 -32.69 37.20
N ALA A 168 -2.81 -33.56 36.17
CA ALA A 168 -2.26 -33.31 34.82
C ALA A 168 -3.15 -32.33 34.05
N PHE A 169 -2.52 -31.43 33.30
CA PHE A 169 -3.20 -30.49 32.39
C PHE A 169 -2.93 -30.91 30.94
N SER A 170 -3.92 -30.72 30.08
CA SER A 170 -3.73 -30.78 28.65
C SER A 170 -4.31 -29.51 28.00
N PHE A 171 -3.57 -28.98 27.04
CA PHE A 171 -4.00 -27.81 26.28
C PHE A 171 -4.12 -28.22 24.80
N ASP A 172 -5.34 -28.07 24.27
CA ASP A 172 -5.57 -28.24 22.84
C ASP A 172 -5.17 -26.95 22.15
N THR A 173 -4.25 -27.09 21.22
CA THR A 173 -3.71 -25.95 20.46
C THR A 173 -3.93 -26.16 18.96
N THR A 174 -4.22 -25.07 18.25
CA THR A 174 -4.41 -25.06 16.82
C THR A 174 -3.32 -24.21 16.18
N LEU A 175 -2.53 -24.84 15.29
CA LEU A 175 -1.58 -24.18 14.43
C LEU A 175 -2.16 -24.11 13.01
N VAL A 176 -2.37 -22.91 12.50
CA VAL A 176 -2.81 -22.69 11.12
C VAL A 176 -1.62 -22.14 10.34
N ASN A 177 -1.19 -22.89 9.32
CA ASN A 177 -0.23 -22.39 8.35
C ASN A 177 -0.98 -21.60 7.27
N ASN A 178 -0.91 -20.29 7.34
CA ASN A 178 -1.50 -19.38 6.34
C ASN A 178 -0.52 -19.09 5.19
N LYS A 179 0.64 -19.75 5.18
CA LYS A 179 1.58 -19.65 4.06
C LYS A 179 1.20 -20.68 2.99
N GLY A 180 1.33 -20.33 1.72
CA GLY A 180 1.03 -21.22 0.59
C GLY A 180 2.02 -22.38 0.42
N THR A 181 3.07 -22.40 1.23
CA THR A 181 4.11 -23.44 1.22
C THR A 181 4.04 -24.32 2.45
N GLU A 182 4.47 -25.58 2.30
CA GLU A 182 4.60 -26.51 3.41
C GLU A 182 5.68 -26.01 4.38
N GLN A 183 5.33 -25.89 5.66
CA GLN A 183 6.23 -25.42 6.72
C GLN A 183 6.36 -26.48 7.81
N SER A 184 7.57 -26.62 8.34
CA SER A 184 7.82 -27.43 9.52
C SER A 184 7.91 -26.56 10.76
N PHE A 185 7.16 -26.92 11.78
CA PHE A 185 7.12 -26.19 13.05
C PHE A 185 7.65 -27.08 14.18
N SER A 186 8.45 -26.51 15.07
CA SER A 186 8.82 -27.12 16.35
C SER A 186 7.97 -26.49 17.45
N LEU A 187 7.32 -27.32 18.24
CA LEU A 187 6.57 -26.87 19.42
C LEU A 187 7.44 -27.09 20.66
N SER A 188 7.52 -26.11 21.51
CA SER A 188 8.18 -26.20 22.82
C SER A 188 7.29 -25.60 23.91
N ALA A 189 7.34 -26.15 25.10
CA ALA A 189 6.64 -25.64 26.25
C ALA A 189 7.62 -25.38 27.38
N GLU A 190 7.56 -24.18 27.94
CA GLU A 190 8.27 -23.83 29.17
C GLU A 190 7.34 -24.04 30.37
N ALA A 191 7.75 -24.89 31.29
CA ALA A 191 6.98 -25.18 32.50
C ALA A 191 7.71 -24.67 33.72
N PRO A 192 7.00 -24.27 34.80
CA PRO A 192 7.61 -23.91 36.08
C PRO A 192 8.45 -25.04 36.67
N GLU A 193 9.40 -24.67 37.55
CA GLU A 193 10.26 -25.66 38.21
C GLU A 193 9.44 -26.72 38.95
N GLY A 194 9.79 -28.00 38.72
CA GLY A 194 9.10 -29.16 39.31
C GLY A 194 7.93 -29.70 38.47
N TRP A 195 7.61 -29.07 37.37
CA TRP A 195 6.62 -29.58 36.42
C TRP A 195 7.30 -30.40 35.31
N GLN A 196 6.56 -31.33 34.75
CA GLN A 196 7.01 -32.10 33.58
C GLN A 196 6.15 -31.73 32.41
N SER A 197 6.78 -31.32 31.30
CA SER A 197 6.12 -31.09 30.03
C SER A 197 6.48 -32.20 29.03
N CYS A 198 5.51 -32.62 28.24
CA CYS A 198 5.74 -33.50 27.09
C CYS A 198 5.76 -32.61 25.83
N GLU A 199 6.88 -32.66 25.13
CA GLU A 199 6.99 -32.04 23.81
C GLU A 199 6.66 -33.08 22.75
N SER A 200 5.77 -32.76 21.80
CA SER A 200 5.57 -33.59 20.63
C SER A 200 6.00 -32.80 19.38
N SER A 201 6.88 -33.37 18.59
CA SER A 201 7.25 -32.85 17.28
C SER A 201 6.37 -33.50 16.21
N ALA A 202 5.71 -32.70 15.39
CA ALA A 202 5.02 -33.18 14.21
C ALA A 202 5.87 -32.90 12.97
N ALA A 203 6.16 -33.93 12.24
CA ALA A 203 6.79 -33.82 10.93
C ALA A 203 5.72 -34.02 9.84
N GLY A 204 5.63 -33.06 8.92
CA GLY A 204 4.90 -33.16 7.66
C GLY A 204 3.38 -33.07 7.76
N LEU A 205 2.85 -31.89 7.52
CA LEU A 205 1.41 -31.68 7.36
C LEU A 205 1.13 -31.16 5.95
N SER A 206 0.64 -32.06 5.11
CA SER A 206 -0.02 -31.67 3.88
C SER A 206 -1.42 -31.13 4.21
N HIS A 207 -1.76 -29.94 3.76
CA HIS A 207 -3.10 -29.36 3.68
C HIS A 207 -4.16 -30.06 4.56
N GLY A 208 -4.18 -29.74 5.83
CA GLY A 208 -5.19 -30.21 6.76
C GLY A 208 -4.92 -29.66 8.16
N ILE A 209 -5.94 -29.22 8.84
CA ILE A 209 -5.88 -28.76 10.22
C ILE A 209 -5.34 -29.91 11.09
N PRO A 210 -4.16 -29.80 11.70
CA PRO A 210 -3.69 -30.81 12.63
C PRO A 210 -4.52 -30.73 13.91
N GLN A 211 -5.24 -31.80 14.22
CA GLN A 211 -5.84 -31.98 15.53
C GLN A 211 -4.88 -32.80 16.39
N TRP A 212 -4.47 -32.24 17.49
CA TRP A 212 -3.63 -32.87 18.50
C TRP A 212 -4.51 -33.30 19.67
N THR A 213 -4.46 -34.54 20.04
CA THR A 213 -5.05 -35.07 21.27
C THR A 213 -3.96 -35.44 22.25
#